data_025a1c744ac894a70cac3fd4ee5c9d7f
#
_entry.id   025a1c744ac894a70cac3fd4ee5c9d7f
#
_cell.length_a   1.000
_cell.length_b   1.000
_cell.length_c   1.000
_cell.angle_alpha   90.00
_cell.angle_beta   90.00
_cell.angle_gamma   90.00
#
_symmetry.space_group_name_H-M   'P 1'
#
loop_
_entity.id
_entity.type
_entity.pdbx_description
1 polymer ?
#
loop_
_entity_poly.entity_id
_entity_poly.type
_entity_poly.pdbx_seq_one_letter_code
_entity_poly.pdbx_strand_id
1 'polypeptide(L)'
;METVLQAKNMTKIYGMGSKQPFTALENIDLEIKTGEFIVVMGPSGSGKSTLVNNISTIDIPTNGSLYILNQEVKQMSENQLGKFRYQYLGFIFQNYNLLNSLTIYENIMIPLKLIGEDKKVIDEKVHQITKELDIESLLNKYPHE
;
A
#
# COMPACT_ATOMS: atom_id res chain seq x y z
N MET A 1 18.00 -16.18 2.21
CA MET A 1 16.70 -15.51 1.99
C MET A 1 16.99 -14.25 1.19
N GLU A 2 16.20 -13.98 0.18
CA GLU A 2 16.36 -12.81 -0.68
C GLU A 2 15.82 -11.55 0.02
N THR A 3 16.52 -10.40 -0.11
CA THR A 3 16.06 -9.13 0.44
C THR A 3 14.96 -8.56 -0.47
N VAL A 4 13.76 -8.39 0.08
CA VAL A 4 12.61 -7.83 -0.66
C VAL A 4 12.46 -6.33 -0.47
N LEU A 5 12.97 -5.79 0.65
CA LEU A 5 12.95 -4.36 0.94
C LEU A 5 14.24 -3.94 1.64
N GLN A 6 14.83 -2.84 1.21
CA GLN A 6 15.97 -2.22 1.86
C GLN A 6 15.79 -0.70 1.91
N ALA A 7 15.76 -0.13 3.10
CA ALA A 7 15.84 1.31 3.35
C ALA A 7 17.22 1.63 3.93
N LYS A 8 17.83 2.72 3.46
CA LYS A 8 19.12 3.23 3.98
C LYS A 8 19.02 4.73 4.25
N ASN A 9 19.35 5.13 5.49
CA ASN A 9 19.28 6.52 5.96
C ASN A 9 17.95 7.20 5.57
N MET A 10 16.87 6.42 5.58
CA MET A 10 15.55 6.89 5.15
C MET A 10 15.01 7.93 6.11
N THR A 11 14.74 9.13 5.59
CA THR A 11 14.23 10.27 6.36
C THR A 11 12.97 10.80 5.71
N LYS A 12 11.94 11.10 6.50
CA LYS A 12 10.71 11.74 6.04
C LYS A 12 10.45 13.02 6.79
N ILE A 13 10.36 14.13 6.03
CA ILE A 13 10.06 15.46 6.54
C ILE A 13 8.79 15.95 5.87
N TYR A 14 7.79 16.32 6.66
CA TYR A 14 6.57 16.97 6.18
C TYR A 14 6.69 18.49 6.27
N GLY A 15 6.00 19.21 5.37
CA GLY A 15 5.99 20.66 5.38
C GLY A 15 7.33 21.30 5.02
N MET A 16 8.15 20.65 4.17
CA MET A 16 9.37 21.28 3.66
C MET A 16 9.04 22.61 2.97
N GLY A 17 9.76 23.67 3.39
CA GLY A 17 9.48 25.04 2.92
C GLY A 17 8.38 25.80 3.70
N SER A 18 7.69 25.16 4.64
CA SER A 18 6.79 25.82 5.57
C SER A 18 7.57 26.46 6.75
N LYS A 19 6.86 27.29 7.55
CA LYS A 19 7.44 27.88 8.76
C LYS A 19 7.76 26.84 9.87
N GLN A 20 7.17 25.63 9.80
CA GLN A 20 7.34 24.59 10.81
C GLN A 20 7.44 23.22 10.12
N PRO A 21 8.59 22.85 9.56
CA PRO A 21 8.80 21.50 9.05
C PRO A 21 8.83 20.50 10.21
N PHE A 22 8.28 19.31 9.98
CA PHE A 22 8.24 18.21 10.97
C PHE A 22 8.95 16.98 10.42
N THR A 23 9.97 16.51 11.12
CA THR A 23 10.67 15.25 10.81
C THR A 23 9.92 14.08 11.46
N ALA A 24 9.29 13.28 10.65
CA ALA A 24 8.50 12.13 11.09
C ALA A 24 9.31 10.82 11.16
N LEU A 25 10.32 10.69 10.30
CA LEU A 25 11.30 9.60 10.32
C LEU A 25 12.68 10.22 10.13
N GLU A 26 13.67 9.71 10.86
CA GLU A 26 15.04 10.21 10.80
C GLU A 26 16.03 9.05 10.71
N ASN A 27 16.81 8.99 9.62
CA ASN A 27 17.90 8.05 9.42
C ASN A 27 17.52 6.58 9.68
N ILE A 28 16.38 6.14 9.16
CA ILE A 28 15.92 4.76 9.35
C ILE A 28 16.66 3.83 8.39
N ASP A 29 17.31 2.83 8.94
CA ASP A 29 17.84 1.67 8.24
C ASP A 29 16.96 0.46 8.51
N LEU A 30 16.48 -0.19 7.45
CA LEU A 30 15.60 -1.36 7.54
C LEU A 30 15.89 -2.31 6.39
N GLU A 31 15.98 -3.59 6.71
CA GLU A 31 16.03 -4.66 5.73
C GLU A 31 14.94 -5.68 6.01
N ILE A 32 14.21 -6.10 4.98
CA ILE A 32 13.17 -7.12 5.05
C ILE A 32 13.49 -8.20 4.03
N LYS A 33 13.44 -9.46 4.46
CA LYS A 33 13.71 -10.64 3.62
C LYS A 33 12.42 -11.40 3.30
N THR A 34 12.47 -12.19 2.24
CA THR A 34 11.36 -13.05 1.84
C THR A 34 10.90 -13.93 3.01
N GLY A 35 9.59 -13.95 3.26
CA GLY A 35 8.95 -14.78 4.27
C GLY A 35 8.98 -14.21 5.69
N GLU A 36 9.56 -13.02 5.91
CA GLU A 36 9.55 -12.39 7.22
C GLU A 36 8.16 -11.81 7.57
N PHE A 37 7.79 -11.96 8.84
CA PHE A 37 6.65 -11.29 9.47
C PHE A 37 7.17 -10.22 10.43
N ILE A 38 6.85 -8.95 10.15
CA ILE A 38 7.37 -7.81 10.90
C ILE A 38 6.27 -7.07 11.63
N VAL A 39 6.49 -6.76 12.90
CA VAL A 39 5.60 -5.97 13.74
C VAL A 39 6.26 -4.63 14.08
N VAL A 40 5.57 -3.53 13.76
CA VAL A 40 6.01 -2.17 14.13
C VAL A 40 5.23 -1.70 15.35
N MET A 41 5.91 -1.53 16.49
CA MET A 41 5.31 -1.12 17.75
C MET A 41 5.88 0.22 18.23
N GLY A 42 5.08 0.92 19.04
CA GLY A 42 5.49 2.20 19.64
C GLY A 42 4.28 3.06 20.01
N PRO A 43 4.49 4.15 20.79
CA PRO A 43 3.42 5.06 21.20
C PRO A 43 2.78 5.80 20.00
N SER A 44 1.64 6.46 20.21
CA SER A 44 1.05 7.34 19.22
C SER A 44 2.04 8.46 18.84
N GLY A 45 2.11 8.80 17.54
CA GLY A 45 3.02 9.84 17.03
C GLY A 45 4.47 9.38 16.82
N SER A 46 4.84 8.12 17.10
CA SER A 46 6.22 7.62 16.91
C SER A 46 6.62 7.32 15.45
N GLY A 47 5.82 7.71 14.47
CA GLY A 47 6.16 7.54 13.05
C GLY A 47 5.77 6.20 12.42
N LYS A 48 5.07 5.29 13.14
CA LYS A 48 4.69 3.95 12.60
C LYS A 48 3.94 4.02 11.27
N SER A 49 2.88 4.82 11.22
CA SER A 49 2.10 4.99 9.99
C SER A 49 2.92 5.64 8.87
N THR A 50 3.80 6.58 9.22
CA THR A 50 4.72 7.20 8.27
C THR A 50 5.70 6.17 7.72
N LEU A 51 6.26 5.29 8.57
CA LEU A 51 7.13 4.21 8.13
C LEU A 51 6.39 3.28 7.17
N VAL A 52 5.21 2.78 7.56
CA VAL A 52 4.39 1.90 6.72
C VAL A 52 4.05 2.57 5.39
N ASN A 53 3.64 3.84 5.38
CA ASN A 53 3.33 4.57 4.15
C ASN A 53 4.54 4.73 3.22
N ASN A 54 5.75 4.92 3.78
CA ASN A 54 6.97 5.03 2.97
C ASN A 54 7.37 3.67 2.38
N ILE A 55 7.44 2.62 3.20
CA ILE A 55 7.84 1.28 2.72
C ILE A 55 6.81 0.66 1.76
N SER A 56 5.59 1.15 1.78
CA SER A 56 4.51 0.74 0.88
C SER A 56 4.32 1.66 -0.33
N THR A 57 5.22 2.62 -0.51
CA THR A 57 5.20 3.59 -1.63
C THR A 57 3.94 4.47 -1.74
N ILE A 58 3.10 4.51 -0.70
CA ILE A 58 1.97 5.48 -0.60
C ILE A 58 2.54 6.90 -0.44
N ASP A 59 3.65 7.00 0.29
CA ASP A 59 4.44 8.22 0.43
C ASP A 59 5.90 7.92 0.06
N ILE A 60 6.68 8.94 -0.29
CA ILE A 60 8.06 8.77 -0.73
C ILE A 60 9.00 9.40 0.30
N PRO A 61 10.13 8.75 0.66
CA PRO A 61 11.12 9.34 1.54
C PRO A 61 11.64 10.68 1.02
N THR A 62 11.84 11.64 1.92
CA THR A 62 12.45 12.92 1.60
C THR A 62 13.94 12.74 1.28
N ASN A 63 14.68 12.03 2.16
CA ASN A 63 16.09 11.71 1.98
C ASN A 63 16.35 10.21 2.19
N GLY A 64 17.57 9.79 1.90
CA GLY A 64 17.97 8.38 1.91
C GLY A 64 17.45 7.62 0.70
N SER A 65 17.56 6.31 0.71
CA SER A 65 17.13 5.43 -0.38
C SER A 65 16.17 4.35 0.13
N LEU A 66 15.25 3.95 -0.73
CA LEU A 66 14.33 2.84 -0.51
C LEU A 66 14.31 1.98 -1.78
N TYR A 67 14.69 0.72 -1.63
CA TYR A 67 14.65 -0.29 -2.67
C TYR A 67 13.60 -1.34 -2.30
N ILE A 68 12.76 -1.71 -3.24
CA ILE A 68 11.80 -2.82 -3.11
C ILE A 68 11.96 -3.71 -4.33
N LEU A 69 12.19 -5.00 -4.14
CA LEU A 69 12.50 -5.95 -5.22
C LEU A 69 13.63 -5.43 -6.14
N ASN A 70 14.68 -4.90 -5.54
CA ASN A 70 15.83 -4.29 -6.21
C ASN A 70 15.53 -3.05 -7.10
N GLN A 71 14.34 -2.46 -6.99
CA GLN A 71 13.93 -1.25 -7.68
C GLN A 71 13.97 -0.05 -6.74
N GLU A 72 14.66 1.03 -7.13
CA GLU A 72 14.72 2.25 -6.32
C GLU A 72 13.44 3.07 -6.47
N VAL A 73 12.71 3.21 -5.36
CA VAL A 73 11.38 3.86 -5.33
C VAL A 73 11.43 5.31 -5.81
N LYS A 74 12.48 6.07 -5.45
CA LYS A 74 12.63 7.47 -5.85
C LYS A 74 12.83 7.70 -7.36
N GLN A 75 13.24 6.68 -8.08
CA GLN A 75 13.45 6.76 -9.54
C GLN A 75 12.18 6.45 -10.33
N MET A 76 11.13 5.98 -9.65
CA MET A 76 9.85 5.65 -10.29
C MET A 76 8.99 6.89 -10.49
N SER A 77 8.40 7.03 -11.68
CA SER A 77 7.32 8.00 -11.92
C SER A 77 6.04 7.57 -11.19
N GLU A 78 5.09 8.49 -10.98
CA GLU A 78 3.80 8.19 -10.34
C GLU A 78 3.05 7.04 -11.02
N ASN A 79 3.09 6.97 -12.36
CA ASN A 79 2.48 5.88 -13.11
C ASN A 79 3.18 4.53 -12.86
N GLN A 80 4.50 4.54 -12.71
CA GLN A 80 5.26 3.32 -12.38
C GLN A 80 4.99 2.90 -10.95
N LEU A 81 4.93 3.83 -9.99
CA LEU A 81 4.56 3.56 -8.60
C LEU A 81 3.15 2.98 -8.48
N GLY A 82 2.19 3.51 -9.25
CA GLY A 82 0.82 2.98 -9.30
C GLY A 82 0.79 1.51 -9.76
N LYS A 83 1.47 1.19 -10.86
CA LYS A 83 1.60 -0.19 -11.36
C LYS A 83 2.33 -1.09 -10.37
N PHE A 84 3.40 -0.58 -9.76
CA PHE A 84 4.19 -1.31 -8.77
C PHE A 84 3.36 -1.69 -7.56
N ARG A 85 2.62 -0.73 -6.96
CA ARG A 85 1.69 -0.99 -5.84
C ARG A 85 0.69 -2.07 -6.19
N TYR A 86 0.07 -1.96 -7.35
CA TYR A 86 -0.90 -2.95 -7.80
C TYR A 86 -0.29 -4.35 -7.95
N GLN A 87 0.91 -4.44 -8.53
CA GLN A 87 1.51 -5.72 -8.89
C GLN A 87 2.16 -6.45 -7.71
N TYR A 88 2.71 -5.72 -6.75
CA TYR A 88 3.59 -6.29 -5.74
C TYR A 88 3.16 -6.02 -4.29
N LEU A 89 2.19 -5.13 -4.04
CA LEU A 89 1.81 -4.73 -2.70
C LEU A 89 0.34 -5.01 -2.44
N GLY A 90 0.03 -5.57 -1.27
CA GLY A 90 -1.32 -5.70 -0.75
C GLY A 90 -1.49 -4.83 0.50
N PHE A 91 -2.62 -4.13 0.60
CA PHE A 91 -2.92 -3.25 1.71
C PHE A 91 -4.18 -3.68 2.44
N ILE A 92 -4.10 -3.72 3.77
CA ILE A 92 -5.26 -3.82 4.64
C ILE A 92 -5.29 -2.55 5.50
N PHE A 93 -6.22 -1.65 5.19
CA PHE A 93 -6.34 -0.37 5.90
C PHE A 93 -7.19 -0.52 7.16
N GLN A 94 -6.84 0.26 8.21
CA GLN A 94 -7.59 0.28 9.46
C GLN A 94 -9.06 0.71 9.27
N ASN A 95 -9.32 1.60 8.33
CA ASN A 95 -10.66 2.12 8.01
C ASN A 95 -11.23 1.52 6.73
N TYR A 96 -10.75 0.34 6.33
CA TYR A 96 -11.15 -0.43 5.14
C TYR A 96 -10.98 0.32 3.80
N ASN A 97 -11.09 1.63 3.75
CA ASN A 97 -11.00 2.52 2.58
C ASN A 97 -11.93 2.12 1.42
N LEU A 98 -13.12 1.61 1.75
CA LEU A 98 -14.14 1.28 0.77
C LEU A 98 -14.83 2.56 0.26
N LEU A 99 -15.19 2.55 -1.02
CA LEU A 99 -15.99 3.60 -1.65
C LEU A 99 -17.47 3.36 -1.35
N ASN A 100 -18.04 4.15 -0.45
CA ASN A 100 -19.43 3.99 0.01
C ASN A 100 -20.49 4.20 -1.08
N SER A 101 -20.13 4.85 -2.19
CA SER A 101 -20.99 5.05 -3.35
C SER A 101 -21.01 3.86 -4.32
N LEU A 102 -20.21 2.85 -4.08
CA LEU A 102 -20.09 1.64 -4.90
C LEU A 102 -20.51 0.42 -4.09
N THR A 103 -21.04 -0.57 -4.78
CA THR A 103 -21.35 -1.88 -4.19
C THR A 103 -20.07 -2.63 -3.77
N ILE A 104 -20.21 -3.69 -3.00
CA ILE A 104 -19.07 -4.57 -2.63
C ILE A 104 -18.43 -5.16 -3.90
N TYR A 105 -19.25 -5.62 -4.87
CA TYR A 105 -18.74 -6.07 -6.17
C TYR A 105 -17.89 -5.00 -6.86
N GLU A 106 -18.39 -3.77 -6.95
CA GLU A 106 -17.70 -2.66 -7.60
C GLU A 106 -16.42 -2.28 -6.87
N ASN A 107 -16.41 -2.28 -5.54
CA ASN A 107 -15.19 -2.05 -4.75
C ASN A 107 -14.10 -3.09 -5.04
N ILE A 108 -14.46 -4.39 -5.11
CA ILE A 108 -13.53 -5.48 -5.35
C ILE A 108 -13.01 -5.46 -6.80
N MET A 109 -13.86 -5.08 -7.77
CA MET A 109 -13.46 -5.09 -9.18
C MET A 109 -12.55 -3.92 -9.58
N ILE A 110 -12.55 -2.78 -8.85
CA ILE A 110 -11.80 -1.58 -9.24
C ILE A 110 -10.33 -1.86 -9.58
N PRO A 111 -9.54 -2.53 -8.73
CA PRO A 111 -8.13 -2.79 -9.03
C PRO A 111 -7.95 -3.58 -10.33
N LEU A 112 -8.80 -4.57 -10.58
CA LEU A 112 -8.74 -5.39 -11.79
C LEU A 112 -9.08 -4.58 -13.05
N LYS A 113 -10.07 -3.68 -12.95
CA LYS A 113 -10.45 -2.77 -14.02
C LYS A 113 -9.36 -1.76 -14.36
N LEU A 114 -8.68 -1.24 -13.35
CA LEU A 114 -7.61 -0.25 -13.52
C LEU A 114 -6.41 -0.79 -14.30
N ILE A 115 -6.16 -2.10 -14.25
CA ILE A 115 -5.09 -2.76 -15.02
C ILE A 115 -5.54 -3.26 -16.39
N GLY A 116 -6.82 -3.06 -16.71
CA GLY A 116 -7.38 -3.44 -18.02
C GLY A 116 -7.73 -4.91 -18.17
N GLU A 117 -8.03 -5.61 -17.06
CA GLU A 117 -8.54 -6.98 -17.16
C GLU A 117 -9.89 -7.03 -17.87
N ASP A 118 -10.13 -8.10 -18.61
CA ASP A 118 -11.40 -8.34 -19.30
C ASP A 118 -12.54 -8.56 -18.30
N LYS A 119 -13.73 -8.06 -18.63
CA LYS A 119 -14.91 -8.16 -17.77
C LYS A 119 -15.18 -9.58 -17.29
N LYS A 120 -15.04 -10.58 -18.17
CA LYS A 120 -15.26 -11.99 -17.82
C LYS A 120 -14.26 -12.47 -16.74
N VAL A 121 -12.98 -12.08 -16.88
CA VAL A 121 -11.94 -12.42 -15.92
C VAL A 121 -12.19 -11.72 -14.58
N ILE A 122 -12.64 -10.45 -14.61
CA ILE A 122 -13.04 -9.71 -13.40
C ILE A 122 -14.17 -10.44 -12.68
N ASP A 123 -15.25 -10.79 -13.40
CA ASP A 123 -16.39 -11.49 -12.81
C ASP A 123 -15.96 -12.82 -12.16
N GLU A 124 -15.16 -13.62 -12.85
CA GLU A 124 -14.64 -14.89 -12.32
C GLU A 124 -13.81 -14.69 -11.06
N LYS A 125 -12.85 -13.76 -11.07
CA LYS A 125 -11.99 -13.46 -9.91
C LYS A 125 -12.77 -12.92 -8.72
N VAL A 126 -13.72 -12.01 -8.95
CA VAL A 126 -14.56 -11.43 -7.87
C VAL A 126 -15.40 -12.53 -7.22
N HIS A 127 -16.11 -13.35 -8.00
CA HIS A 127 -16.91 -14.45 -7.45
C HIS A 127 -16.06 -15.50 -6.74
N GLN A 128 -14.88 -15.83 -7.27
CA GLN A 128 -13.97 -16.77 -6.62
C GLN A 128 -13.58 -16.26 -5.23
N ILE A 129 -13.01 -15.05 -5.12
CA ILE A 129 -12.53 -14.54 -3.83
C ILE A 129 -13.65 -14.32 -2.83
N THR A 130 -14.83 -13.85 -3.27
CA THR A 130 -15.97 -13.64 -2.39
C THR A 130 -16.57 -14.93 -1.86
N LYS A 131 -16.51 -16.00 -2.63
CA LYS A 131 -16.87 -17.35 -2.19
C LYS A 131 -15.87 -17.90 -1.19
N GLU A 132 -14.55 -17.72 -1.43
CA GLU A 132 -13.51 -18.13 -0.47
C GLU A 132 -13.63 -17.42 0.88
N LEU A 133 -14.07 -16.15 0.87
CA LEU A 133 -14.27 -15.32 2.06
C LEU A 133 -15.69 -15.45 2.68
N ASP A 134 -16.59 -16.23 2.09
CA ASP A 134 -18.01 -16.39 2.51
C ASP A 134 -18.80 -15.07 2.54
N ILE A 135 -18.54 -14.18 1.58
CA ILE A 135 -19.21 -12.88 1.44
C ILE A 135 -19.93 -12.69 0.10
N GLU A 136 -20.11 -13.75 -0.68
CA GLU A 136 -20.72 -13.67 -2.01
C GLU A 136 -22.16 -13.09 -1.97
N SER A 137 -22.91 -13.35 -0.89
CA SER A 137 -24.25 -12.80 -0.67
C SER A 137 -24.28 -11.26 -0.49
N LEU A 138 -23.13 -10.64 -0.22
CA LEU A 138 -22.99 -9.20 0.00
C LEU A 138 -22.64 -8.42 -1.28
N LEU A 139 -22.35 -9.07 -2.40
CA LEU A 139 -21.84 -8.43 -3.60
C LEU A 139 -22.68 -7.24 -4.10
N ASN A 140 -23.99 -7.32 -3.97
CA ASN A 140 -24.93 -6.27 -4.40
C ASN A 140 -25.23 -5.22 -3.32
N LYS A 141 -24.65 -5.35 -2.12
CA LYS A 141 -24.82 -4.38 -1.04
C LYS A 141 -23.78 -3.27 -1.12
N TYR A 142 -24.08 -2.17 -0.44
CA TYR A 142 -23.15 -1.09 -0.22
C TYR A 142 -22.38 -1.27 1.10
N PRO A 143 -21.18 -0.69 1.25
CA PRO A 143 -20.35 -0.87 2.46
C PRO A 143 -20.99 -0.45 3.79
N HIS A 144 -22.05 0.34 3.74
CA HIS A 144 -22.77 0.82 4.94
C HIS A 144 -24.00 -0.04 5.30
N GLU A 145 -24.31 -1.04 4.51
CA GLU A 145 -25.41 -2.01 4.74
C GLU A 145 -24.89 -3.28 5.43
#